data_0b881a86f595ad37fae57c3e9f9e32e5
#
_entry.id   0b881a86f595ad37fae57c3e9f9e32e5
#
_cell.length_a   1.000
_cell.length_b   1.000
_cell.length_c   1.000
_cell.angle_alpha   90.00
_cell.angle_beta   90.00
_cell.angle_gamma   90.00
#
_symmetry.space_group_name_H-M   'P 1'
#
loop_
_entity.id
_entity.type
_entity.pdbx_description
1 polymer ?
#
loop_
_entity_poly.entity_id
_entity_poly.type
_entity_poly.pdbx_seq_one_letter_code
_entity_poly.pdbx_strand_id
1 'polypeptide(L)'
;MSLPFDGAISKFHTDAAPQDVRDAIAEDPKGPILTDYPYDDRMKRSDYEDQLAALQIELVKLQAHVKATGTRIAVVFEGRDAAGKGGTIKRFRENLNPRVARVVALSKPSDKEASQWYFQRYIAHLPAGGEIALFDRSWYNRGVVEHVFGFCTPEQRAHFFTQVPEFEQMIVDEGITLVKLWLNVGRAEQLRRFLERERDPLKQWKLSWIDVEGLNRWDAYTAAIDETLSTSHSATAPWTVVRSDDKRRARLAAIRAVLAQVDYAGKDHAVVATPDPAICGGPEIWNA
;
A
#
# COMPACT_ATOMS: atom_id res chain seq x y z
N MET A 1 7.79 22.73 -20.23
CA MET A 1 6.92 22.78 -19.04
C MET A 1 7.81 23.05 -17.82
N SER A 2 7.40 23.94 -16.94
CA SER A 2 8.05 24.11 -15.64
C SER A 2 7.90 22.82 -14.81
N LEU A 3 8.86 22.52 -13.94
CA LEU A 3 8.75 21.40 -13.03
C LEU A 3 7.68 21.69 -11.97
N PRO A 4 6.91 20.69 -11.53
CA PRO A 4 5.94 20.85 -10.46
C PRO A 4 6.65 21.29 -9.17
N PHE A 5 5.99 22.13 -8.36
CA PHE A 5 6.54 22.67 -7.12
C PHE A 5 7.92 23.33 -7.29
N ASP A 6 8.16 23.97 -8.44
CA ASP A 6 9.43 24.62 -8.79
C ASP A 6 10.68 23.72 -8.66
N GLY A 7 10.52 22.42 -8.92
CA GLY A 7 11.58 21.44 -8.83
C GLY A 7 12.01 21.12 -7.39
N ALA A 8 11.10 21.22 -6.43
CA ALA A 8 11.38 21.03 -5.02
C ALA A 8 12.01 19.66 -4.70
N ILE A 9 11.61 18.60 -5.42
CA ILE A 9 12.17 17.26 -5.23
C ILE A 9 13.62 17.19 -5.72
N SER A 10 13.90 17.77 -6.90
CA SER A 10 15.27 17.87 -7.40
C SER A 10 16.16 18.72 -6.48
N LYS A 11 15.64 19.83 -5.94
CA LYS A 11 16.35 20.66 -4.95
C LYS A 11 16.62 19.88 -3.66
N PHE A 12 15.61 19.18 -3.13
CA PHE A 12 15.81 18.34 -1.94
C PHE A 12 16.90 17.28 -2.19
N HIS A 13 16.87 16.60 -3.35
CA HIS A 13 17.91 15.62 -3.69
C HIS A 13 19.32 16.24 -3.68
N THR A 14 19.48 17.43 -4.24
CA THR A 14 20.78 18.10 -4.34
C THR A 14 21.26 18.65 -3.01
N ASP A 15 20.35 19.29 -2.25
CA ASP A 15 20.75 20.18 -1.16
C ASP A 15 20.53 19.55 0.23
N ALA A 16 19.55 18.65 0.40
CA ALA A 16 19.08 18.19 1.70
C ALA A 16 19.02 16.66 1.87
N ALA A 17 19.05 15.89 0.80
CA ALA A 17 19.01 14.43 0.92
C ALA A 17 20.27 13.90 1.61
N PRO A 18 20.19 12.86 2.47
CA PRO A 18 21.36 12.22 3.05
C PRO A 18 22.35 11.75 2.00
N GLN A 19 23.64 11.73 2.36
CA GLN A 19 24.71 11.42 1.40
C GLN A 19 24.57 10.00 0.84
N ASP A 20 24.33 9.01 1.70
CA ASP A 20 24.09 7.62 1.34
C ASP A 20 22.93 7.44 0.35
N VAL A 21 21.86 8.21 0.52
CA VAL A 21 20.70 8.23 -0.40
C VAL A 21 21.11 8.80 -1.77
N ARG A 22 21.93 9.87 -1.79
CA ARG A 22 22.42 10.45 -3.03
C ARG A 22 23.35 9.51 -3.77
N ASP A 23 24.26 8.85 -3.04
CA ASP A 23 25.20 7.90 -3.59
C ASP A 23 24.48 6.70 -4.21
N ALA A 24 23.52 6.11 -3.49
CA ALA A 24 22.71 5.01 -4.01
C ALA A 24 21.93 5.37 -5.29
N ILE A 25 21.42 6.61 -5.40
CA ILE A 25 20.75 7.08 -6.61
C ILE A 25 21.74 7.31 -7.76
N ALA A 26 22.96 7.76 -7.43
CA ALA A 26 24.00 8.01 -8.43
C ALA A 26 24.55 6.71 -9.03
N GLU A 27 24.63 5.64 -8.25
CA GLU A 27 25.07 4.32 -8.69
C GLU A 27 24.10 3.68 -9.69
N ASP A 28 22.78 3.74 -9.44
CA ASP A 28 21.76 3.26 -10.38
C ASP A 28 20.58 4.25 -10.54
N PRO A 29 20.74 5.29 -11.36
CA PRO A 29 19.70 6.31 -11.55
C PRO A 29 18.47 5.83 -12.32
N LYS A 30 18.51 4.67 -12.95
CA LYS A 30 17.43 4.13 -13.80
C LYS A 30 16.79 2.85 -13.28
N GLY A 31 17.54 2.05 -12.55
CA GLY A 31 17.07 0.82 -11.91
C GLY A 31 16.40 1.07 -10.56
N PRO A 32 15.80 0.04 -9.95
CA PRO A 32 15.39 0.13 -8.57
C PRO A 32 16.62 0.18 -7.66
N ILE A 33 16.57 1.02 -6.64
CA ILE A 33 17.59 1.01 -5.59
C ILE A 33 17.25 -0.15 -4.66
N LEU A 34 18.14 -1.13 -4.59
CA LEU A 34 17.96 -2.37 -3.85
C LEU A 34 18.85 -2.46 -2.59
N THR A 35 19.27 -1.33 -2.07
CA THR A 35 20.00 -1.27 -0.79
C THR A 35 19.12 -1.89 0.30
N ASP A 36 19.68 -2.81 1.09
CA ASP A 36 18.96 -3.58 2.13
C ASP A 36 17.76 -4.41 1.62
N TYR A 37 17.68 -4.62 0.32
CA TYR A 37 16.68 -5.49 -0.29
C TYR A 37 17.21 -6.93 -0.41
N PRO A 38 16.37 -7.98 -0.27
CA PRO A 38 16.83 -9.38 -0.25
C PRO A 38 17.41 -9.91 -1.58
N TYR A 39 17.34 -9.13 -2.64
CA TYR A 39 17.80 -9.49 -3.98
C TYR A 39 18.66 -8.38 -4.56
N ASP A 40 19.80 -8.73 -5.14
CA ASP A 40 20.71 -7.78 -5.78
C ASP A 40 20.16 -7.29 -7.12
N ASP A 41 19.36 -8.11 -7.80
CA ASP A 41 18.81 -7.83 -9.11
C ASP A 41 17.30 -7.65 -9.10
N ARG A 42 16.86 -6.73 -9.96
CA ARG A 42 15.45 -6.61 -10.31
C ARG A 42 14.93 -7.88 -10.98
N MET A 43 13.75 -8.34 -10.60
CA MET A 43 13.07 -9.46 -11.27
C MET A 43 12.99 -9.24 -12.79
N LYS A 44 13.32 -10.25 -13.60
CA LYS A 44 13.22 -10.17 -15.05
C LYS A 44 11.79 -9.88 -15.50
N ARG A 45 11.67 -9.15 -16.60
CA ARG A 45 10.34 -8.74 -17.08
C ARG A 45 9.52 -9.93 -17.57
N SER A 46 10.11 -10.87 -18.29
CA SER A 46 9.47 -12.12 -18.74
C SER A 46 8.87 -12.87 -17.56
N ASP A 47 9.70 -13.17 -16.57
CA ASP A 47 9.30 -13.97 -15.39
C ASP A 47 8.17 -13.29 -14.59
N TYR A 48 8.18 -11.95 -14.54
CA TYR A 48 7.12 -11.17 -13.94
C TYR A 48 5.82 -11.26 -14.75
N GLU A 49 5.89 -11.10 -16.09
CA GLU A 49 4.70 -11.10 -16.95
C GLU A 49 4.02 -12.48 -16.94
N ASP A 50 4.79 -13.56 -17.00
CA ASP A 50 4.27 -14.93 -16.95
C ASP A 50 3.58 -15.22 -15.61
N GLN A 51 4.23 -14.90 -14.48
CA GLN A 51 3.66 -15.10 -13.16
C GLN A 51 2.44 -14.20 -12.92
N LEU A 52 2.48 -12.95 -13.40
CA LEU A 52 1.35 -12.04 -13.26
C LEU A 52 0.14 -12.54 -14.04
N ALA A 53 0.32 -13.03 -15.27
CA ALA A 53 -0.77 -13.58 -16.08
C ALA A 53 -1.46 -14.77 -15.37
N ALA A 54 -0.66 -15.69 -14.81
CA ALA A 54 -1.19 -16.80 -14.04
C ALA A 54 -1.98 -16.34 -12.79
N LEU A 55 -1.44 -15.39 -12.04
CA LEU A 55 -2.12 -14.82 -10.86
C LEU A 55 -3.38 -14.02 -11.22
N GLN A 56 -3.41 -13.38 -12.38
CA GLN A 56 -4.63 -12.68 -12.86
C GLN A 56 -5.75 -13.67 -13.20
N ILE A 57 -5.44 -14.87 -13.69
CA ILE A 57 -6.42 -15.96 -13.86
C ILE A 57 -6.97 -16.37 -12.49
N GLU A 58 -6.13 -16.52 -11.48
CA GLU A 58 -6.56 -16.82 -10.11
C GLU A 58 -7.47 -15.72 -9.52
N LEU A 59 -7.17 -14.45 -9.77
CA LEU A 59 -8.05 -13.34 -9.38
C LEU A 59 -9.42 -13.39 -10.07
N VAL A 60 -9.50 -13.82 -11.33
CA VAL A 60 -10.79 -14.02 -12.04
C VAL A 60 -11.57 -15.17 -11.41
N LYS A 61 -10.91 -16.28 -11.02
CA LYS A 61 -11.56 -17.38 -10.28
C LYS A 61 -12.08 -16.93 -8.93
N LEU A 62 -11.26 -16.15 -8.17
CA LEU A 62 -11.68 -15.55 -6.91
C LEU A 62 -12.92 -14.66 -7.10
N GLN A 63 -12.93 -13.80 -8.14
CA GLN A 63 -14.09 -12.96 -8.44
C GLN A 63 -15.35 -13.79 -8.73
N ALA A 64 -15.22 -14.87 -9.49
CA ALA A 64 -16.34 -15.76 -9.78
C ALA A 64 -16.90 -16.39 -8.49
N HIS A 65 -16.02 -16.84 -7.59
CA HIS A 65 -16.38 -17.36 -6.28
C HIS A 65 -17.11 -16.30 -5.43
N VAL A 66 -16.55 -15.11 -5.31
CA VAL A 66 -17.12 -13.97 -4.57
C VAL A 66 -18.55 -13.67 -5.03
N LYS A 67 -18.79 -13.64 -6.34
CA LYS A 67 -20.14 -13.44 -6.90
C LYS A 67 -21.10 -14.59 -6.59
N ALA A 68 -20.62 -15.83 -6.66
CA ALA A 68 -21.46 -17.01 -6.49
C ALA A 68 -21.86 -17.25 -5.02
N THR A 69 -20.97 -16.92 -4.09
CA THR A 69 -21.14 -17.21 -2.66
C THR A 69 -21.64 -16.03 -1.83
N GLY A 70 -21.56 -14.81 -2.38
CA GLY A 70 -21.82 -13.60 -1.60
C GLY A 70 -20.65 -13.23 -0.66
N THR A 71 -19.49 -13.87 -0.79
CA THR A 71 -18.29 -13.51 0.00
C THR A 71 -17.98 -12.03 -0.12
N ARG A 72 -17.51 -11.43 0.98
CA ARG A 72 -17.16 -10.02 1.09
C ARG A 72 -15.66 -9.89 1.37
N ILE A 73 -14.92 -9.13 0.57
CA ILE A 73 -13.48 -8.96 0.75
C ILE A 73 -13.14 -7.47 0.79
N ALA A 74 -12.46 -7.05 1.84
CA ALA A 74 -11.87 -5.72 1.97
C ALA A 74 -10.34 -5.85 1.98
N VAL A 75 -9.65 -5.20 1.05
CA VAL A 75 -8.18 -5.16 1.00
C VAL A 75 -7.72 -3.73 1.22
N VAL A 76 -6.95 -3.52 2.27
CA VAL A 76 -6.35 -2.24 2.63
C VAL A 76 -4.92 -2.19 2.07
N PHE A 77 -4.64 -1.20 1.23
CA PHE A 77 -3.30 -0.93 0.70
C PHE A 77 -2.75 0.33 1.36
N GLU A 78 -1.80 0.14 2.26
CA GLU A 78 -1.09 1.19 2.97
C GLU A 78 0.40 1.20 2.60
N GLY A 79 1.13 2.19 3.08
CA GLY A 79 2.54 2.37 2.83
C GLY A 79 2.90 3.80 2.50
N ARG A 80 4.20 4.11 2.51
CA ARG A 80 4.72 5.43 2.16
C ARG A 80 4.30 5.88 0.76
N ASP A 81 4.37 7.17 0.51
CA ASP A 81 4.17 7.68 -0.84
C ASP A 81 5.22 7.11 -1.79
N ALA A 82 4.83 6.93 -3.03
CA ALA A 82 5.60 6.22 -4.05
C ALA A 82 5.92 4.73 -3.77
N ALA A 83 5.47 4.11 -2.66
CA ALA A 83 5.69 2.69 -2.38
C ALA A 83 5.07 1.75 -3.45
N GLY A 84 4.07 2.19 -4.19
CA GLY A 84 3.52 1.43 -5.30
C GLY A 84 2.07 0.97 -5.15
N LYS A 85 1.34 1.49 -4.15
CA LYS A 85 -0.07 1.17 -3.86
C LYS A 85 -0.95 1.13 -5.11
N GLY A 86 -1.15 2.25 -5.77
CA GLY A 86 -2.01 2.34 -6.95
C GLY A 86 -1.54 1.48 -8.13
N GLY A 87 -0.22 1.20 -8.24
CA GLY A 87 0.33 0.28 -9.24
C GLY A 87 0.00 -1.18 -8.96
N THR A 88 -0.03 -1.57 -7.70
CA THR A 88 -0.42 -2.91 -7.23
C THR A 88 -1.93 -3.10 -7.38
N ILE A 89 -2.74 -2.14 -6.91
CA ILE A 89 -4.20 -2.13 -7.08
C ILE A 89 -4.58 -2.25 -8.57
N LYS A 90 -3.88 -1.52 -9.46
CA LYS A 90 -4.11 -1.63 -10.91
C LYS A 90 -3.92 -3.06 -11.40
N ARG A 91 -2.83 -3.75 -11.00
CA ARG A 91 -2.53 -5.12 -11.42
C ARG A 91 -3.51 -6.14 -10.83
N PHE A 92 -3.93 -5.90 -9.59
CA PHE A 92 -4.96 -6.72 -8.95
C PHE A 92 -6.28 -6.67 -9.74
N ARG A 93 -6.71 -5.49 -10.18
CA ARG A 93 -8.03 -5.24 -10.74
C ARG A 93 -8.11 -5.32 -12.27
N GLU A 94 -6.99 -5.39 -12.96
CA GLU A 94 -6.86 -5.17 -14.42
C GLU A 94 -7.82 -6.04 -15.27
N ASN A 95 -8.08 -7.27 -14.83
CA ASN A 95 -8.96 -8.22 -15.50
C ASN A 95 -10.25 -8.52 -14.70
N LEU A 96 -10.58 -7.71 -13.70
CA LEU A 96 -11.79 -7.90 -12.90
C LEU A 96 -12.91 -6.94 -13.34
N ASN A 97 -14.15 -7.39 -13.13
CA ASN A 97 -15.31 -6.56 -13.36
C ASN A 97 -15.34 -5.39 -12.33
N PRO A 98 -15.34 -4.13 -12.77
CA PRO A 98 -15.30 -2.98 -11.86
C PRO A 98 -16.56 -2.85 -10.98
N ARG A 99 -17.65 -3.51 -11.31
CA ARG A 99 -18.84 -3.57 -10.45
C ARG A 99 -18.70 -4.56 -9.29
N VAL A 100 -17.75 -5.48 -9.37
CA VAL A 100 -17.46 -6.47 -8.33
C VAL A 100 -16.22 -6.05 -7.54
N ALA A 101 -15.15 -5.66 -8.23
CA ALA A 101 -13.90 -5.22 -7.62
C ALA A 101 -13.74 -3.71 -7.82
N ARG A 102 -14.10 -2.93 -6.79
CA ARG A 102 -14.04 -1.46 -6.83
C ARG A 102 -12.87 -0.92 -6.03
N VAL A 103 -12.34 0.21 -6.45
CA VAL A 103 -11.32 0.95 -5.71
C VAL A 103 -12.01 2.01 -4.85
N VAL A 104 -11.59 2.10 -3.59
CA VAL A 104 -11.99 3.15 -2.65
C VAL A 104 -10.77 4.03 -2.40
N ALA A 105 -10.82 5.25 -2.92
CA ALA A 105 -9.78 6.25 -2.73
C ALA A 105 -10.46 7.56 -2.27
N LEU A 106 -10.50 7.75 -0.95
CA LEU A 106 -11.22 8.88 -0.38
C LEU A 106 -10.36 10.15 -0.41
N SER A 107 -10.96 11.26 -0.77
CA SER A 107 -10.34 12.58 -0.70
C SER A 107 -10.22 13.06 0.75
N LYS A 108 -9.64 14.24 0.97
CA LYS A 108 -9.67 14.93 2.28
C LYS A 108 -11.12 14.95 2.81
N PRO A 109 -11.35 14.67 4.10
CA PRO A 109 -12.67 14.76 4.71
C PRO A 109 -13.31 16.15 4.48
N SER A 110 -14.60 16.17 4.18
CA SER A 110 -15.40 17.40 4.28
C SER A 110 -15.55 17.83 5.74
N ASP A 111 -15.96 19.07 6.00
CA ASP A 111 -16.18 19.57 7.37
C ASP A 111 -17.23 18.73 8.13
N LYS A 112 -18.24 18.25 7.39
CA LYS A 112 -19.23 17.32 7.95
C LYS A 112 -18.60 16.00 8.36
N GLU A 113 -17.81 15.36 7.51
CA GLU A 113 -17.13 14.10 7.81
C GLU A 113 -16.10 14.26 8.93
N ALA A 114 -15.40 15.40 9.00
CA ALA A 114 -14.46 15.69 10.07
C ALA A 114 -15.11 15.80 11.46
N SER A 115 -16.42 16.13 11.52
CA SER A 115 -17.20 16.18 12.75
C SER A 115 -17.89 14.85 13.12
N GLN A 116 -17.83 13.86 12.26
CA GLN A 116 -18.42 12.54 12.47
C GLN A 116 -17.47 11.61 13.21
N TRP A 117 -17.97 10.45 13.66
CA TRP A 117 -17.10 9.37 14.09
C TRP A 117 -16.14 8.99 12.98
N TYR A 118 -14.86 8.89 13.31
CA TYR A 118 -13.78 8.79 12.33
C TYR A 118 -13.96 7.66 11.28
N PHE A 119 -14.41 6.49 11.73
CA PHE A 119 -14.59 5.33 10.86
C PHE A 119 -15.81 5.43 9.94
N GLN A 120 -16.77 6.31 10.23
CA GLN A 120 -18.06 6.39 9.53
C GLN A 120 -17.89 6.55 8.02
N ARG A 121 -16.94 7.38 7.58
CA ARG A 121 -16.69 7.59 6.16
C ARG A 121 -16.13 6.36 5.44
N TYR A 122 -15.48 5.45 6.17
CA TYR A 122 -14.93 4.20 5.61
C TYR A 122 -15.97 3.07 5.63
N ILE A 123 -16.82 3.02 6.64
CA ILE A 123 -17.88 2.02 6.78
C ILE A 123 -18.81 2.04 5.56
N ALA A 124 -19.15 3.23 5.06
CA ALA A 124 -20.00 3.40 3.88
C ALA A 124 -19.41 2.73 2.61
N HIS A 125 -18.13 2.38 2.63
CA HIS A 125 -17.40 1.77 1.53
C HIS A 125 -16.98 0.32 1.78
N LEU A 126 -17.42 -0.30 2.87
CA LEU A 126 -17.23 -1.73 3.08
C LEU A 126 -17.98 -2.54 2.00
N PRO A 127 -17.49 -3.74 1.63
CA PRO A 127 -18.08 -4.53 0.57
C PRO A 127 -19.45 -5.08 0.96
N ALA A 128 -20.41 -4.99 0.05
CA ALA A 128 -21.64 -5.76 0.10
C ALA A 128 -21.40 -7.22 -0.33
N GLY A 129 -22.40 -8.08 -0.15
CA GLY A 129 -22.33 -9.47 -0.60
C GLY A 129 -21.96 -9.59 -2.08
N GLY A 130 -20.90 -10.32 -2.38
CA GLY A 130 -20.39 -10.48 -3.75
C GLY A 130 -19.47 -9.37 -4.24
N GLU A 131 -18.91 -8.56 -3.34
CA GLU A 131 -18.01 -7.45 -3.69
C GLU A 131 -16.60 -7.60 -3.09
N ILE A 132 -15.62 -6.99 -3.80
CA ILE A 132 -14.23 -6.79 -3.37
C ILE A 132 -13.98 -5.28 -3.31
N ALA A 133 -13.72 -4.74 -2.12
CA ALA A 133 -13.35 -3.35 -1.93
C ALA A 133 -11.83 -3.20 -1.75
N LEU A 134 -11.17 -2.44 -2.64
CA LEU A 134 -9.73 -2.19 -2.63
C LEU A 134 -9.49 -0.76 -2.15
N PHE A 135 -9.06 -0.60 -0.90
CA PHE A 135 -8.80 0.71 -0.31
C PHE A 135 -7.38 1.19 -0.66
N ASP A 136 -7.29 2.25 -1.49
CA ASP A 136 -6.04 3.00 -1.69
C ASP A 136 -5.92 4.05 -0.60
N ARG A 137 -5.20 3.72 0.48
CA ARG A 137 -5.27 4.32 1.81
C ARG A 137 -6.61 4.06 2.51
N SER A 138 -6.60 4.10 3.82
CA SER A 138 -7.75 3.71 4.65
C SER A 138 -7.83 4.55 5.92
N TRP A 139 -8.52 4.02 6.93
CA TRP A 139 -8.56 4.58 8.28
C TRP A 139 -7.18 4.72 8.93
N TYR A 140 -6.17 4.03 8.43
CA TYR A 140 -4.80 4.15 8.90
C TYR A 140 -4.13 5.49 8.55
N ASN A 141 -4.76 6.35 7.76
CA ASN A 141 -4.33 7.74 7.61
C ASN A 141 -4.17 8.43 8.97
N ARG A 142 -5.05 8.16 9.96
CA ARG A 142 -4.98 8.73 11.31
C ARG A 142 -3.73 8.28 12.06
N GLY A 143 -3.30 7.03 11.87
CA GLY A 143 -2.10 6.50 12.49
C GLY A 143 -0.81 7.14 11.95
N VAL A 144 -0.78 7.49 10.67
CA VAL A 144 0.43 7.89 9.96
C VAL A 144 0.36 9.31 9.40
N VAL A 145 -0.21 9.52 8.21
CA VAL A 145 -0.11 10.81 7.51
C VAL A 145 -0.78 11.94 8.26
N GLU A 146 -1.95 11.71 8.89
CA GLU A 146 -2.64 12.75 9.65
C GLU A 146 -1.83 13.18 10.89
N HIS A 147 -1.16 12.23 11.55
CA HIS A 147 -0.27 12.52 12.67
C HIS A 147 0.98 13.30 12.22
N VAL A 148 1.67 12.81 11.20
CA VAL A 148 2.93 13.41 10.72
C VAL A 148 2.75 14.85 10.25
N PHE A 149 1.57 15.17 9.69
CA PHE A 149 1.26 16.52 9.21
C PHE A 149 0.41 17.36 10.17
N GLY A 150 0.08 16.84 11.33
CA GLY A 150 -0.74 17.56 12.32
C GLY A 150 -2.18 17.76 11.88
N PHE A 151 -2.74 16.86 11.06
CA PHE A 151 -4.15 16.91 10.65
C PHE A 151 -5.08 16.28 11.68
N CYS A 152 -4.53 15.64 12.69
CA CYS A 152 -5.25 15.18 13.88
C CYS A 152 -4.48 15.58 15.15
N THR A 153 -5.18 15.68 16.29
CA THR A 153 -4.53 15.90 17.58
C THR A 153 -3.93 14.60 18.11
N PRO A 154 -2.97 14.67 19.06
CA PRO A 154 -2.45 13.48 19.76
C PRO A 154 -3.56 12.64 20.41
N GLU A 155 -4.56 13.29 21.01
CA GLU A 155 -5.70 12.62 21.66
C GLU A 155 -6.58 11.87 20.64
N GLN A 156 -6.83 12.47 19.47
CA GLN A 156 -7.57 11.82 18.39
C GLN A 156 -6.84 10.59 17.87
N ARG A 157 -5.50 10.65 17.76
CA ARG A 157 -4.66 9.53 17.34
C ARG A 157 -4.65 8.42 18.41
N ALA A 158 -4.46 8.77 19.67
CA ALA A 158 -4.51 7.80 20.77
C ALA A 158 -5.87 7.09 20.82
N HIS A 159 -6.95 7.85 20.69
CA HIS A 159 -8.32 7.29 20.64
C HIS A 159 -8.52 6.38 19.41
N PHE A 160 -7.96 6.72 18.26
CA PHE A 160 -7.97 5.84 17.09
C PHE A 160 -7.33 4.48 17.40
N PHE A 161 -6.16 4.46 18.05
CA PHE A 161 -5.48 3.21 18.38
C PHE A 161 -6.23 2.35 19.42
N THR A 162 -7.04 2.95 20.29
CA THR A 162 -7.91 2.17 21.16
C THR A 162 -9.09 1.55 20.40
N GLN A 163 -9.57 2.19 19.34
CA GLN A 163 -10.75 1.76 18.61
C GLN A 163 -10.47 0.83 17.42
N VAL A 164 -9.32 0.97 16.78
CA VAL A 164 -9.05 0.25 15.51
C VAL A 164 -9.06 -1.27 15.66
N PRO A 165 -8.54 -1.88 16.74
CA PRO A 165 -8.64 -3.35 16.90
C PRO A 165 -10.09 -3.84 17.04
N GLU A 166 -10.91 -3.10 17.80
CA GLU A 166 -12.33 -3.43 17.98
C GLU A 166 -13.13 -3.24 16.69
N PHE A 167 -12.84 -2.16 15.96
CA PHE A 167 -13.46 -1.88 14.66
C PHE A 167 -13.15 -2.98 13.64
N GLU A 168 -11.90 -3.42 13.56
CA GLU A 168 -11.48 -4.49 12.64
C GLU A 168 -12.04 -5.85 13.08
N GLN A 169 -12.12 -6.09 14.39
CA GLN A 169 -12.81 -7.28 14.92
C GLN A 169 -14.27 -7.33 14.48
N MET A 170 -15.01 -6.23 14.60
CA MET A 170 -16.40 -6.15 14.14
C MET A 170 -16.54 -6.42 12.63
N ILE A 171 -15.62 -5.91 11.82
CA ILE A 171 -15.60 -6.18 10.37
C ILE A 171 -15.45 -7.68 10.09
N VAL A 172 -14.54 -8.33 10.79
CA VAL A 172 -14.26 -9.77 10.61
C VAL A 172 -15.41 -10.62 11.16
N ASP A 173 -15.97 -10.28 12.32
CA ASP A 173 -17.09 -10.98 12.93
C ASP A 173 -18.36 -10.91 12.04
N GLU A 174 -18.54 -9.82 11.30
CA GLU A 174 -19.56 -9.70 10.26
C GLU A 174 -19.29 -10.56 9.01
N GLY A 175 -18.21 -11.34 8.99
CA GLY A 175 -17.84 -12.24 7.90
C GLY A 175 -17.22 -11.54 6.70
N ILE A 176 -16.62 -10.37 6.86
CA ILE A 176 -15.81 -9.72 5.84
C ILE A 176 -14.38 -10.20 5.97
N THR A 177 -13.81 -10.77 4.92
CA THR A 177 -12.38 -11.07 4.86
C THR A 177 -11.61 -9.75 4.75
N LEU A 178 -10.91 -9.37 5.83
CA LEU A 178 -10.09 -8.16 5.89
C LEU A 178 -8.62 -8.51 5.66
N VAL A 179 -8.02 -7.98 4.61
CA VAL A 179 -6.58 -8.14 4.30
C VAL A 179 -5.90 -6.79 4.39
N LYS A 180 -4.87 -6.68 5.23
CA LYS A 180 -4.09 -5.44 5.41
C LYS A 180 -2.70 -5.61 4.81
N LEU A 181 -2.39 -4.82 3.80
CA LEU A 181 -1.10 -4.81 3.11
C LEU A 181 -0.36 -3.49 3.38
N TRP A 182 0.86 -3.60 3.90
CA TRP A 182 1.77 -2.49 4.04
C TRP A 182 2.89 -2.58 3.00
N LEU A 183 2.87 -1.69 2.00
CA LEU A 183 3.94 -1.62 1.00
C LEU A 183 5.11 -0.79 1.54
N ASN A 184 6.22 -1.45 1.82
CA ASN A 184 7.43 -0.84 2.34
C ASN A 184 8.43 -0.52 1.22
N VAL A 185 8.85 0.74 1.14
CA VAL A 185 9.86 1.21 0.18
C VAL A 185 11.00 1.88 0.92
N GLY A 186 12.23 1.59 0.52
CA GLY A 186 13.42 2.22 1.06
C GLY A 186 13.53 3.70 0.67
N ARG A 187 14.27 4.48 1.47
CA ARG A 187 14.36 5.95 1.32
C ARG A 187 14.92 6.38 -0.04
N ALA A 188 16.00 5.73 -0.48
CA ALA A 188 16.64 6.05 -1.75
C ALA A 188 15.72 5.72 -2.94
N GLU A 189 15.07 4.56 -2.93
CA GLU A 189 14.12 4.18 -3.98
C GLU A 189 12.89 5.09 -4.00
N GLN A 190 12.37 5.52 -2.84
CA GLN A 190 11.29 6.47 -2.79
C GLN A 190 11.66 7.79 -3.46
N LEU A 191 12.82 8.38 -3.09
CA LEU A 191 13.29 9.64 -3.68
C LEU A 191 13.54 9.49 -5.19
N ARG A 192 14.16 8.40 -5.63
CA ARG A 192 14.34 8.10 -7.05
C ARG A 192 13.01 8.09 -7.81
N ARG A 193 11.96 7.47 -7.21
CA ARG A 193 10.61 7.46 -7.80
C ARG A 193 9.98 8.83 -7.87
N PHE A 194 10.22 9.69 -6.89
CA PHE A 194 9.74 11.06 -6.92
C PHE A 194 10.46 11.89 -7.98
N LEU A 195 11.78 11.76 -8.12
CA LEU A 195 12.55 12.38 -9.19
C LEU A 195 12.06 11.93 -10.59
N GLU A 196 11.73 10.65 -10.75
CA GLU A 196 11.13 10.14 -11.99
C GLU A 196 9.76 10.80 -12.26
N ARG A 197 8.92 10.95 -11.24
CA ARG A 197 7.61 11.60 -11.39
C ARG A 197 7.72 13.09 -11.71
N GLU A 198 8.67 13.78 -11.09
CA GLU A 198 8.90 15.22 -11.31
C GLU A 198 9.30 15.50 -12.77
N ARG A 199 10.10 14.61 -13.38
CA ARG A 199 10.61 14.74 -14.74
C ARG A 199 9.65 14.26 -15.82
N ASP A 200 8.74 13.35 -15.51
CA ASP A 200 7.82 12.74 -16.48
C ASP A 200 6.47 13.48 -16.50
N PRO A 201 6.15 14.25 -17.58
CA PRO A 201 4.91 15.00 -17.69
C PRO A 201 3.64 14.15 -17.50
N LEU A 202 3.70 12.85 -17.82
CA LEU A 202 2.59 11.92 -17.65
C LEU A 202 2.43 11.44 -16.19
N LYS A 203 3.37 11.78 -15.31
CA LYS A 203 3.37 11.37 -13.91
C LYS A 203 3.34 12.54 -12.93
N GLN A 204 3.58 13.77 -13.39
CA GLN A 204 3.63 14.97 -12.55
C GLN A 204 2.34 15.17 -11.72
N TRP A 205 1.19 14.84 -12.27
CA TRP A 205 -0.11 14.93 -11.58
C TRP A 205 -0.22 14.03 -10.32
N LYS A 206 0.71 13.08 -10.15
CA LYS A 206 0.79 12.20 -8.96
C LYS A 206 1.55 12.83 -7.80
N LEU A 207 2.20 13.96 -8.04
CA LEU A 207 2.91 14.68 -7.00
C LEU A 207 1.99 15.67 -6.32
N SER A 208 2.09 15.73 -5.02
CA SER A 208 1.39 16.66 -4.15
C SER A 208 2.39 17.41 -3.26
N TRP A 209 1.95 18.46 -2.60
CA TRP A 209 2.76 19.14 -1.61
C TRP A 209 3.12 18.23 -0.42
N ILE A 210 2.27 17.24 -0.10
CA ILE A 210 2.55 16.23 0.94
C ILE A 210 3.77 15.38 0.56
N ASP A 211 3.91 15.01 -0.72
CA ASP A 211 5.06 14.25 -1.19
C ASP A 211 6.37 15.04 -1.00
N VAL A 212 6.33 16.35 -1.31
CA VAL A 212 7.50 17.24 -1.15
C VAL A 212 7.87 17.43 0.32
N GLU A 213 6.90 17.83 1.14
CA GLU A 213 7.11 18.07 2.58
C GLU A 213 7.44 16.76 3.32
N GLY A 214 6.90 15.64 2.87
CA GLY A 214 7.15 14.31 3.43
C GLY A 214 8.62 13.89 3.33
N LEU A 215 9.39 14.39 2.37
CA LEU A 215 10.81 14.11 2.22
C LEU A 215 11.62 14.54 3.47
N ASN A 216 11.25 15.67 4.06
CA ASN A 216 11.89 16.17 5.28
C ASN A 216 11.39 15.50 6.57
N ARG A 217 10.38 14.62 6.47
CA ARG A 217 9.71 13.99 7.61
C ARG A 217 9.92 12.48 7.66
N TRP A 218 10.97 11.97 7.02
CA TRP A 218 11.23 10.53 6.92
C TRP A 218 11.19 9.83 8.28
N ASP A 219 11.90 10.38 9.28
CA ASP A 219 12.00 9.76 10.60
C ASP A 219 10.67 9.84 11.38
N ALA A 220 9.94 10.95 11.25
CA ALA A 220 8.60 11.08 11.82
C ALA A 220 7.61 10.06 11.20
N TYR A 221 7.71 9.86 9.89
CA TYR A 221 6.95 8.80 9.22
C TYR A 221 7.35 7.41 9.71
N THR A 222 8.65 7.14 9.85
CA THR A 222 9.17 5.86 10.35
C THR A 222 8.61 5.54 11.72
N ALA A 223 8.70 6.47 12.67
CA ALA A 223 8.16 6.29 14.02
C ALA A 223 6.63 6.07 14.02
N ALA A 224 5.90 6.84 13.21
CA ALA A 224 4.45 6.70 13.11
C ALA A 224 4.02 5.37 12.48
N ILE A 225 4.79 4.84 11.53
CA ILE A 225 4.53 3.55 10.88
C ILE A 225 4.81 2.42 11.86
N ASP A 226 5.96 2.45 12.54
CA ASP A 226 6.35 1.44 13.51
C ASP A 226 5.30 1.29 14.62
N GLU A 227 4.87 2.40 15.20
CA GLU A 227 3.78 2.42 16.18
C GLU A 227 2.46 1.91 15.59
N THR A 228 2.13 2.27 14.35
CA THR A 228 0.91 1.81 13.70
C THR A 228 0.92 0.31 13.49
N LEU A 229 2.01 -0.24 12.96
CA LEU A 229 2.14 -1.67 12.73
C LEU A 229 2.10 -2.45 14.04
N SER A 230 2.86 -2.03 15.06
CA SER A 230 2.95 -2.72 16.35
C SER A 230 1.63 -2.66 17.13
N THR A 231 0.92 -1.54 17.10
CA THR A 231 -0.30 -1.34 17.89
C THR A 231 -1.53 -2.00 17.25
N SER A 232 -1.56 -2.10 15.92
CA SER A 232 -2.73 -2.61 15.19
C SER A 232 -2.54 -3.97 14.51
N HIS A 233 -1.40 -4.62 14.70
CA HIS A 233 -1.23 -6.00 14.28
C HIS A 233 -1.93 -6.92 15.28
N SER A 234 -2.92 -7.67 14.83
CA SER A 234 -3.68 -8.60 15.67
C SER A 234 -3.86 -9.96 14.98
N ALA A 235 -4.20 -10.98 15.75
CA ALA A 235 -4.49 -12.30 15.19
C ALA A 235 -5.71 -12.27 14.26
N THR A 236 -6.70 -11.43 14.55
CA THR A 236 -7.93 -11.29 13.75
C THR A 236 -7.69 -10.55 12.44
N ALA A 237 -6.87 -9.50 12.47
CA ALA A 237 -6.55 -8.67 11.32
C ALA A 237 -5.03 -8.37 11.28
N PRO A 238 -4.21 -9.36 10.87
CA PRO A 238 -2.77 -9.19 10.82
C PRO A 238 -2.35 -8.27 9.68
N TRP A 239 -1.28 -7.51 9.92
CA TRP A 239 -0.57 -6.82 8.85
C TRP A 239 0.29 -7.79 8.05
N THR A 240 0.26 -7.63 6.75
CA THR A 240 1.21 -8.23 5.82
C THR A 240 2.08 -7.11 5.25
N VAL A 241 3.35 -7.13 5.59
CA VAL A 241 4.35 -6.21 5.06
C VAL A 241 4.90 -6.76 3.75
N VAL A 242 5.00 -5.90 2.73
CA VAL A 242 5.53 -6.25 1.41
C VAL A 242 6.66 -5.29 1.06
N ARG A 243 7.89 -5.76 0.98
CA ARG A 243 9.05 -4.98 0.52
C ARG A 243 8.89 -4.63 -0.95
N SER A 244 8.89 -3.35 -1.28
CA SER A 244 8.41 -2.86 -2.58
C SER A 244 9.43 -2.12 -3.43
N ASP A 245 10.71 -2.19 -3.12
CA ASP A 245 11.77 -1.59 -3.93
C ASP A 245 11.78 -2.21 -5.32
N ASP A 246 11.70 -3.52 -5.45
CA ASP A 246 11.32 -4.15 -6.70
C ASP A 246 9.79 -4.24 -6.84
N LYS A 247 9.23 -3.34 -7.64
CA LYS A 247 7.77 -3.29 -7.93
C LYS A 247 7.22 -4.57 -8.53
N ARG A 248 8.05 -5.39 -9.22
CA ARG A 248 7.61 -6.64 -9.85
C ARG A 248 7.36 -7.69 -8.78
N ARG A 249 8.36 -7.94 -7.92
CA ARG A 249 8.23 -8.87 -6.80
C ARG A 249 7.12 -8.45 -5.84
N ALA A 250 7.05 -7.18 -5.49
CA ALA A 250 6.03 -6.65 -4.59
C ALA A 250 4.60 -6.88 -5.09
N ARG A 251 4.33 -6.67 -6.38
CA ARG A 251 3.00 -6.88 -6.97
C ARG A 251 2.58 -8.35 -6.92
N LEU A 252 3.49 -9.26 -7.27
CA LEU A 252 3.21 -10.70 -7.21
C LEU A 252 2.97 -11.14 -5.76
N ALA A 253 3.82 -10.71 -4.83
CA ALA A 253 3.69 -11.04 -3.42
C ALA A 253 2.37 -10.52 -2.82
N ALA A 254 2.01 -9.27 -3.10
CA ALA A 254 0.75 -8.69 -2.63
C ALA A 254 -0.49 -9.42 -3.17
N ILE A 255 -0.49 -9.81 -4.46
CA ILE A 255 -1.60 -10.58 -5.06
C ILE A 255 -1.67 -11.96 -4.41
N ARG A 256 -0.55 -12.67 -4.25
CA ARG A 256 -0.50 -13.98 -3.58
C ARG A 256 -1.00 -13.89 -2.14
N ALA A 257 -0.59 -12.88 -1.39
CA ALA A 257 -1.02 -12.68 -0.01
C ALA A 257 -2.54 -12.56 0.11
N VAL A 258 -3.20 -11.85 -0.82
CA VAL A 258 -4.67 -11.75 -0.85
C VAL A 258 -5.32 -13.08 -1.26
N LEU A 259 -4.83 -13.71 -2.33
CA LEU A 259 -5.37 -14.98 -2.81
C LEU A 259 -5.23 -16.11 -1.78
N ALA A 260 -4.20 -16.06 -0.93
CA ALA A 260 -3.98 -17.04 0.13
C ALA A 260 -5.06 -16.99 1.23
N GLN A 261 -5.69 -15.82 1.45
CA GLN A 261 -6.67 -15.62 2.53
C GLN A 261 -8.06 -16.20 2.24
N VAL A 262 -8.33 -16.58 1.01
CA VAL A 262 -9.67 -17.06 0.60
C VAL A 262 -9.56 -18.40 -0.10
N ASP A 263 -10.37 -19.37 0.32
CA ASP A 263 -10.55 -20.61 -0.41
C ASP A 263 -11.65 -20.44 -1.47
N TYR A 264 -11.32 -20.76 -2.71
CA TYR A 264 -12.23 -20.65 -3.85
C TYR A 264 -12.10 -21.82 -4.80
N ALA A 265 -13.19 -22.14 -5.52
CA ALA A 265 -13.24 -23.27 -6.43
C ALA A 265 -12.20 -23.15 -7.56
N GLY A 266 -11.46 -24.22 -7.79
CA GLY A 266 -10.44 -24.29 -8.84
C GLY A 266 -9.17 -23.48 -8.55
N LYS A 267 -8.91 -23.13 -7.27
CA LYS A 267 -7.66 -22.48 -6.84
C LYS A 267 -6.46 -23.36 -7.18
N ASP A 268 -5.53 -22.81 -7.93
CA ASP A 268 -4.27 -23.47 -8.24
C ASP A 268 -3.23 -23.10 -7.15
N HIS A 269 -3.01 -24.02 -6.23
CA HIS A 269 -2.07 -23.81 -5.10
C HIS A 269 -0.62 -23.67 -5.56
N ALA A 270 -0.25 -24.18 -6.73
CA ALA A 270 1.11 -23.99 -7.26
C ALA A 270 1.32 -22.57 -7.79
N VAL A 271 0.28 -21.96 -8.39
CA VAL A 271 0.31 -20.57 -8.88
C VAL A 271 0.23 -19.60 -7.72
N VAL A 272 -0.74 -19.82 -6.81
CA VAL A 272 -0.93 -18.94 -5.64
C VAL A 272 0.30 -19.01 -4.75
N ALA A 273 0.82 -20.19 -4.48
CA ALA A 273 2.01 -20.47 -3.67
C ALA A 273 2.15 -19.59 -2.39
N THR A 274 2.95 -19.95 -1.47
CA THR A 274 3.30 -19.08 -0.34
C THR A 274 4.16 -17.91 -0.87
N PRO A 275 3.84 -16.65 -0.57
CA PRO A 275 4.71 -15.54 -0.92
C PRO A 275 6.13 -15.76 -0.37
N ASP A 276 7.12 -15.27 -1.09
CA ASP A 276 8.51 -15.29 -0.65
C ASP A 276 8.65 -14.57 0.71
N PRO A 277 9.07 -15.25 1.79
CA PRO A 277 9.14 -14.67 3.13
C PRO A 277 10.17 -13.53 3.24
N ALA A 278 11.14 -13.47 2.35
CA ALA A 278 12.08 -12.36 2.30
C ALA A 278 11.42 -11.05 1.76
N ILE A 279 10.34 -11.18 1.01
CA ILE A 279 9.62 -10.06 0.39
C ILE A 279 8.31 -9.77 1.11
N CYS A 280 7.65 -10.80 1.67
CA CYS A 280 6.29 -10.70 2.19
C CYS A 280 6.17 -11.50 3.50
N GLY A 281 5.91 -10.80 4.59
CA GLY A 281 5.81 -11.38 5.93
C GLY A 281 4.99 -10.51 6.86
N GLY A 282 5.10 -10.73 8.16
CA GLY A 282 4.51 -9.88 9.19
C GLY A 282 5.31 -8.60 9.45
N PRO A 283 4.98 -7.85 10.51
CA PRO A 283 5.73 -6.65 10.90
C PRO A 283 7.22 -6.88 11.19
N GLU A 284 7.64 -8.11 11.43
CA GLU A 284 9.04 -8.47 11.68
C GLU A 284 9.98 -8.20 10.50
N ILE A 285 9.44 -8.15 9.27
CA ILE A 285 10.24 -7.79 8.08
C ILE A 285 10.19 -6.30 7.76
N TRP A 286 9.46 -5.51 8.58
CA TRP A 286 9.49 -4.06 8.47
C TRP A 286 10.88 -3.56 8.86
N ASN A 287 11.48 -2.77 7.97
CA ASN A 287 12.69 -2.00 8.23
C ASN A 287 12.45 -0.55 7.79
N ALA A 288 12.99 0.38 8.57
CA ALA A 288 12.83 1.82 8.37
C ALA A 288 13.58 2.35 7.15
#